data_27c574da5aa36d486d1913968e21c784
#
_entry.id   27c574da5aa36d486d1913968e21c784
#
_cell.length_a   1.000
_cell.length_b   1.000
_cell.length_c   1.000
_cell.angle_alpha   90.00
_cell.angle_beta   90.00
_cell.angle_gamma   90.00
#
_symmetry.space_group_name_H-M   'P 1'
#
loop_
_entity.id
_entity.type
_entity.pdbx_description
1 polymer ?
#
loop_
_entity_poly.entity_id
_entity_poly.type
_entity_poly.pdbx_seq_one_letter_code
_entity_poly.pdbx_strand_id
1 'polypeptide(L)'
;MVVVGPNQQQRTVDGVIDTGFSGDLTLPVAVIASLRLTWLGREPGILADGNTDLFDVYSAVVFWDGQPRPLEVEAANTQPLVGMNLLHRHSLHMEIVHGGPVEIVSLP
;
A
#
# COMPACT_ATOMS: atom_id res chain seq x y z
N MET A 1 -2.22 -9.45 2.69
CA MET A 1 -3.01 -8.59 1.79
C MET A 1 -2.93 -9.15 0.39
N VAL A 2 -4.05 -9.30 -0.29
CA VAL A 2 -4.10 -9.78 -1.68
C VAL A 2 -4.27 -8.59 -2.60
N VAL A 3 -3.31 -8.39 -3.51
CA VAL A 3 -3.34 -7.34 -4.53
C VAL A 3 -3.73 -7.97 -5.86
N VAL A 4 -4.66 -7.33 -6.56
CA VAL A 4 -5.23 -7.83 -7.81
C VAL A 4 -4.93 -6.86 -8.94
N GLY A 5 -4.40 -7.39 -10.03
CA GLY A 5 -4.14 -6.65 -11.26
C GLY A 5 -5.35 -6.66 -12.22
N PRO A 6 -5.26 -5.90 -13.34
CA PRO A 6 -6.39 -5.73 -14.27
C PRO A 6 -6.80 -7.02 -15.01
N ASN A 7 -5.88 -7.97 -15.13
CA ASN A 7 -6.16 -9.26 -15.78
C ASN A 7 -6.40 -10.40 -14.77
N GLN A 8 -6.87 -10.06 -13.57
CA GLN A 8 -7.16 -11.01 -12.48
C GLN A 8 -5.92 -11.70 -11.89
N GLN A 9 -4.71 -11.26 -12.23
CA GLN A 9 -3.53 -11.73 -11.52
C GLN A 9 -3.61 -11.30 -10.07
N GLN A 10 -3.22 -12.21 -9.18
CA GLN A 10 -3.23 -11.96 -7.75
C GLN A 10 -1.85 -12.20 -7.15
N ARG A 11 -1.53 -11.45 -6.13
CA ARG A 11 -0.33 -11.68 -5.34
C ARG A 11 -0.59 -11.33 -3.89
N THR A 12 -0.21 -12.23 -2.99
CA THR A 12 -0.21 -11.95 -1.55
C THR A 12 1.04 -11.17 -1.21
N VAL A 13 0.84 -10.07 -0.49
CA VAL A 13 1.90 -9.13 -0.12
C VAL A 13 1.87 -8.92 1.38
N ASP A 14 3.04 -8.99 1.99
CA ASP A 14 3.22 -8.59 3.39
C ASP A 14 3.62 -7.13 3.44
N GLY A 15 2.76 -6.30 4.00
CA GLY A 15 2.99 -4.87 4.13
C GLY A 15 3.43 -4.47 5.53
N VAL A 16 4.25 -3.44 5.59
CA VAL A 16 4.64 -2.79 6.84
C VAL A 16 3.78 -1.54 7.00
N ILE A 17 3.15 -1.38 8.15
CA ILE A 17 2.37 -0.17 8.45
C ILE A 17 3.34 0.98 8.68
N ASP A 18 3.19 2.03 7.88
CA ASP A 18 4.01 3.23 7.95
C ASP A 18 3.11 4.45 8.17
N THR A 19 3.04 4.92 9.42
CA THR A 19 2.22 6.08 9.78
C THR A 19 2.78 7.40 9.25
N GLY A 20 4.02 7.40 8.76
CA GLY A 20 4.63 8.55 8.09
C GLY A 20 4.33 8.62 6.58
N PHE A 21 3.72 7.58 6.03
CA PHE A 21 3.35 7.52 4.62
C PHE A 21 1.87 7.90 4.47
N SER A 22 1.59 8.96 3.72
CA SER A 22 0.23 9.49 3.57
C SER A 22 -0.59 8.83 2.44
N GLY A 23 0.03 8.00 1.60
CA GLY A 23 -0.66 7.32 0.50
C GLY A 23 -1.34 6.01 0.92
N ASP A 24 -1.67 5.18 -0.07
CA ASP A 24 -2.33 3.90 0.15
C ASP A 24 -1.31 2.78 0.36
N LEU A 25 -0.50 2.49 -0.65
CA LEU A 25 0.37 1.32 -0.70
C LEU A 25 1.58 1.62 -1.57
N THR A 26 2.74 1.14 -1.17
CA THR A 26 3.90 1.05 -2.06
C THR A 26 4.17 -0.40 -2.43
N LEU A 27 4.63 -0.64 -3.66
CA LEU A 27 5.07 -1.96 -4.12
C LEU A 27 6.39 -1.85 -4.87
N PRO A 28 7.25 -2.88 -4.78
CA PRO A 28 8.43 -2.97 -5.65
C PRO A 28 8.06 -3.05 -7.12
N VAL A 29 8.91 -2.52 -7.98
CA VAL A 29 8.70 -2.50 -9.44
C VAL A 29 8.45 -3.90 -10.00
N ALA A 30 9.18 -4.91 -9.51
CA ALA A 30 9.00 -6.29 -9.96
C ALA A 30 7.59 -6.84 -9.65
N VAL A 31 7.01 -6.47 -8.51
CA VAL A 31 5.65 -6.88 -8.14
C VAL A 31 4.63 -6.18 -9.04
N ILE A 32 4.80 -4.88 -9.26
CA ILE A 32 3.93 -4.09 -10.15
C ILE A 32 3.93 -4.70 -11.56
N ALA A 33 5.10 -5.04 -12.08
CA ALA A 33 5.24 -5.66 -13.40
C ALA A 33 4.56 -7.04 -13.46
N SER A 34 4.72 -7.87 -12.43
CA SER A 34 4.11 -9.21 -12.39
C SER A 34 2.59 -9.15 -12.36
N LEU A 35 2.02 -8.12 -11.75
CA LEU A 35 0.57 -7.89 -11.68
C LEU A 35 0.05 -7.10 -12.86
N ARG A 36 0.91 -6.58 -13.73
CA ARG A 36 0.56 -5.75 -14.88
C ARG A 36 -0.35 -4.58 -14.50
N LEU A 37 -0.01 -3.90 -13.41
CA LEU A 37 -0.79 -2.78 -12.92
C LEU A 37 -0.82 -1.65 -13.95
N THR A 38 -1.94 -0.95 -14.02
CA THR A 38 -2.12 0.18 -14.95
C THR A 38 -1.42 1.42 -14.41
N TRP A 39 -0.49 1.95 -15.21
CA TRP A 39 0.21 3.19 -14.87
C TRP A 39 -0.73 4.39 -14.98
N LEU A 40 -0.74 5.23 -13.96
CA LEU A 40 -1.57 6.45 -13.89
C LEU A 40 -0.79 7.73 -14.16
N GLY A 41 0.52 7.72 -13.96
CA GLY A 41 1.36 8.89 -14.12
C GLY A 41 2.42 8.99 -13.04
N ARG A 42 3.03 10.17 -12.94
CA ARG A 42 4.01 10.48 -11.90
C ARG A 42 3.47 11.55 -10.99
N GLU A 43 3.74 11.39 -9.70
CA GLU A 43 3.34 12.34 -8.69
C GLU A 43 4.54 12.70 -7.80
N PRO A 44 4.62 13.95 -7.30
CA PRO A 44 5.66 14.32 -6.35
C PRO A 44 5.42 13.66 -5.00
N GLY A 45 6.49 13.21 -4.37
CA GLY A 45 6.48 12.68 -3.01
C GLY A 45 7.65 13.24 -2.22
N ILE A 46 7.52 13.29 -0.90
CA ILE A 46 8.55 13.78 0.01
C ILE A 46 9.32 12.58 0.54
N LEU A 47 10.65 12.58 0.33
CA LEU A 47 11.54 11.58 0.87
C LEU A 47 11.80 11.81 2.37
N ALA A 48 12.35 10.79 3.04
CA ALA A 48 12.64 10.86 4.47
C ALA A 48 13.61 11.99 4.84
N ASP A 49 14.46 12.43 3.92
CA ASP A 49 15.40 13.54 4.11
C ASP A 49 14.79 14.92 3.82
N GLY A 50 13.48 14.98 3.48
CA GLY A 50 12.76 16.21 3.16
C GLY A 50 12.84 16.62 1.68
N ASN A 51 13.63 15.93 0.87
CA ASN A 51 13.68 16.19 -0.57
C ASN A 51 12.43 15.68 -1.27
N THR A 52 12.05 16.33 -2.38
CA THR A 52 10.94 15.90 -3.23
C THR A 52 11.48 15.09 -4.41
N ASP A 53 10.81 14.00 -4.73
CA ASP A 53 11.08 13.21 -5.92
C ASP A 53 9.77 12.88 -6.64
N LEU A 54 9.85 12.39 -7.87
CA LEU A 54 8.70 11.92 -8.64
C LEU A 54 8.60 10.41 -8.54
N PHE A 55 7.40 9.93 -8.23
CA PHE A 55 7.10 8.50 -8.11
C PHE A 55 6.10 8.10 -9.18
N ASP A 56 6.33 6.94 -9.81
CA ASP A 56 5.34 6.34 -10.68
C ASP A 56 4.18 5.79 -9.84
N VAL A 57 2.96 6.08 -10.29
CA VAL A 57 1.72 5.70 -9.61
C VAL A 57 0.90 4.80 -10.51
N TYR A 58 0.36 3.75 -9.93
CA TYR A 58 -0.42 2.72 -10.62
C TYR A 58 -1.76 2.51 -9.92
N SER A 59 -2.75 2.03 -10.67
CA SER A 59 -4.00 1.58 -10.06
C SER A 59 -3.94 0.10 -9.74
N ALA A 60 -4.56 -0.29 -8.64
CA ALA A 60 -4.71 -1.67 -8.23
C ALA A 60 -6.00 -1.85 -7.44
N VAL A 61 -6.36 -3.09 -7.20
CA VAL A 61 -7.43 -3.47 -6.28
C VAL A 61 -6.82 -4.35 -5.21
N VAL A 62 -7.17 -4.12 -3.96
CA VAL A 62 -6.83 -5.02 -2.85
C VAL A 62 -8.10 -5.56 -2.23
N PHE A 63 -8.03 -6.79 -1.71
CA PHE A 63 -9.05 -7.27 -0.81
C PHE A 63 -8.74 -6.73 0.59
N TRP A 64 -9.62 -5.87 1.07
CA TRP A 64 -9.47 -5.17 2.33
C TRP A 64 -10.73 -5.35 3.16
N ASP A 65 -10.58 -5.93 4.34
CA ASP A 65 -11.71 -6.24 5.22
C ASP A 65 -12.81 -7.05 4.49
N GLY A 66 -12.40 -8.03 3.69
CA GLY A 66 -13.29 -8.91 2.93
C GLY A 66 -13.93 -8.28 1.70
N GLN A 67 -13.57 -7.05 1.35
CA GLN A 67 -14.15 -6.32 0.21
C GLN A 67 -13.05 -5.90 -0.78
N PRO A 68 -13.36 -5.90 -2.09
CA PRO A 68 -12.44 -5.30 -3.06
C PRO A 68 -12.41 -3.79 -2.88
N ARG A 69 -11.21 -3.23 -2.82
CA ARG A 69 -11.00 -1.80 -2.65
C ARG A 69 -10.02 -1.29 -3.69
N PRO A 70 -10.45 -0.39 -4.59
CA PRO A 70 -9.55 0.29 -5.52
C PRO A 70 -8.62 1.22 -4.74
N LEU A 71 -7.36 1.26 -5.17
CA LEU A 71 -6.38 2.15 -4.58
C LEU A 71 -5.28 2.52 -5.56
N GLU A 72 -4.42 3.43 -5.15
CA GLU A 72 -3.22 3.81 -5.88
C GLU A 72 -1.99 3.19 -5.24
N VAL A 73 -1.10 2.71 -6.09
CA VAL A 73 0.18 2.12 -5.69
C VAL A 73 1.30 3.03 -6.15
N GLU A 74 2.17 3.42 -5.24
CA GLU A 74 3.43 4.09 -5.58
C GLU A 74 4.54 3.05 -5.76
N ALA A 75 5.31 3.17 -6.85
CA ALA A 75 6.45 2.30 -7.07
C ALA A 75 7.60 2.69 -6.15
N ALA A 76 8.06 1.75 -5.36
CA ALA A 76 9.22 1.94 -4.47
C ALA A 76 9.89 0.59 -4.22
N ASN A 77 11.21 0.50 -4.46
CA ASN A 77 11.97 -0.74 -4.28
C ASN A 77 12.38 -0.95 -2.82
N THR A 78 11.37 -1.02 -1.97
CA THR A 78 11.49 -1.32 -0.54
C THR A 78 10.47 -2.39 -0.19
N GLN A 79 10.42 -2.79 1.09
CA GLN A 79 9.28 -3.56 1.57
C GLN A 79 7.98 -2.79 1.29
N PRO A 80 6.89 -3.47 0.92
CA PRO A 80 5.60 -2.80 0.75
C PRO A 80 5.20 -2.04 2.00
N LEU A 81 4.80 -0.78 1.83
CA LEU A 81 4.34 0.07 2.91
C LEU A 81 2.84 0.30 2.79
N VAL A 82 2.15 0.18 3.92
CA VAL A 82 0.73 0.49 4.05
C VAL A 82 0.62 1.88 4.68
N GLY A 83 0.00 2.81 3.95
CA GLY A 83 -0.04 4.20 4.35
C GLY A 83 -1.35 4.61 5.03
N MET A 84 -1.36 5.84 5.49
CA MET A 84 -2.46 6.38 6.28
C MET A 84 -3.74 6.58 5.47
N ASN A 85 -3.65 6.77 4.15
CA ASN A 85 -4.86 6.89 3.34
C ASN A 85 -5.61 5.55 3.23
N LEU A 86 -4.88 4.43 3.13
CA LEU A 86 -5.51 3.10 3.17
C LEU A 86 -6.12 2.80 4.54
N LEU A 87 -5.48 3.29 5.61
CA LEU A 87 -5.93 3.12 6.99
C LEU A 87 -6.99 4.14 7.43
N HIS A 88 -7.33 5.09 6.56
CA HIS A 88 -8.34 6.10 6.88
C HIS A 88 -9.66 5.43 7.27
N ARG A 89 -10.30 5.92 8.33
CA ARG A 89 -11.54 5.39 8.91
C ARG A 89 -11.40 3.98 9.51
N HIS A 90 -10.20 3.64 9.95
CA HIS A 90 -9.93 2.42 10.71
C HIS A 90 -9.31 2.77 12.06
N SER A 91 -9.53 1.91 13.04
CA SER A 91 -8.71 1.90 14.24
C SER A 91 -7.54 0.95 14.05
N LEU A 92 -6.38 1.33 14.55
CA LEU A 92 -5.17 0.53 14.52
C LEU A 92 -4.74 0.26 15.96
N HIS A 93 -4.66 -1.00 16.34
CA HIS A 93 -4.17 -1.43 17.65
C HIS A 93 -2.95 -2.32 17.46
N MET A 94 -1.87 -1.99 18.13
CA MET A 94 -0.64 -2.77 18.11
C MET A 94 -0.15 -3.00 19.54
N GLU A 95 0.25 -4.23 19.82
CA GLU A 95 1.01 -4.55 21.02
C GLU A 95 2.49 -4.53 20.67
N ILE A 96 3.23 -3.60 21.29
CA ILE A 96 4.62 -3.31 20.93
C ILE A 96 5.52 -4.27 21.71
N VAL A 97 5.48 -5.52 21.30
CA VAL A 97 6.37 -6.58 21.75
C VAL A 97 6.83 -7.37 20.53
N HIS A 98 7.91 -8.11 20.63
CA HIS A 98 8.38 -8.92 19.53
C HIS A 98 7.29 -9.92 19.11
N GLY A 99 6.90 -9.91 17.84
CA GLY A 99 5.82 -10.76 17.33
C GLY A 99 4.42 -10.39 17.82
N GLY A 100 4.26 -9.19 18.39
CA GLY A 100 2.98 -8.71 18.92
C GLY A 100 1.90 -8.58 17.84
N PRO A 101 0.62 -8.76 18.22
CA PRO A 101 -0.49 -8.65 17.27
C PRO A 101 -0.70 -7.23 16.78
N VAL A 102 -1.19 -7.13 15.54
CA VAL A 102 -1.65 -5.89 14.91
C VAL A 102 -3.10 -6.10 14.49
N GLU A 103 -3.99 -5.24 14.98
CA GLU A 103 -5.41 -5.29 14.65
C GLU A 103 -5.84 -4.02 13.92
N ILE A 104 -6.52 -4.19 12.80
CA ILE A 104 -7.10 -3.10 12.00
C ILE A 104 -8.60 -3.36 11.93
N VAL A 105 -9.39 -2.41 12.41
CA VAL A 105 -10.84 -2.53 12.48
C VAL A 105 -11.49 -1.31 11.84
N SER A 106 -12.45 -1.55 10.95
CA SER A 106 -13.22 -0.47 10.33
C SER A 106 -14.02 0.30 11.40
N LEU A 107 -13.98 1.61 11.33
CA LEU A 107 -14.82 2.46 12.17
C LEU A 107 -16.24 2.54 11.60
N PRO A 108 -17.26 2.67 12.46
CA PRO A 108 -18.66 2.81 12.03
C PRO A 108 -18.91 4.10 11.22
#